data_be8939e11f5650c42f9392ae7925c996
#
_entry.id   be8939e11f5650c42f9392ae7925c996
#
_cell.length_a   1.000
_cell.length_b   1.000
_cell.length_c   1.000
_cell.angle_alpha   90.00
_cell.angle_beta   90.00
_cell.angle_gamma   90.00
#
_symmetry.space_group_name_H-M   'P 1'
#
loop_
_entity.id
_entity.type
_entity.pdbx_description
1 polymer ?
#
loop_
_entity_poly.entity_id
_entity_poly.type
_entity_poly.pdbx_seq_one_letter_code
_entity_poly.pdbx_strand_id
1 'polypeptide(L)'
;ISRQQEINATLYIMLLQKREENAITLAATANNGRIVEEPLPGKDPVAPKKLVFLLAAFVVGLFIPVGIIFVVELLKYKIENRGDVEQLTNVPILGELPLCGHKSSDKGTIVVRENKNDMMEETFRGLRTNLLFMLRKDQKVILFSSTQPGEGKSFVTGNLAVSLAYLGKKVVEVGMDIRKPGLNKVFDLSKRQEGISNYLMDPEDKDLFDLVQPSGISPNLDILLGGTIPPNPTELVARDTLEKAIEQLKSRYDYVLLDTAPIGMVTDTAIISRVADMCVYVCRADVTPKAAFCYINVLRDEHKFDKLAVVINGIDLSKRKNTYGYGYGKKYGYSYSKRYDYGYGYG
;
A
#
# COMPACT_ATOMS: atom_id res chain seq x y z
N ILE A 1 -64.18 -5.91 105.99
CA ILE A 1 -64.30 -4.66 105.15
C ILE A 1 -63.07 -3.81 105.42
N SER A 2 -62.54 -3.65 106.62
CA SER A 2 -61.39 -2.79 106.94
C SER A 2 -60.10 -3.20 106.24
N ARG A 3 -59.77 -4.50 106.15
CA ARG A 3 -58.48 -4.97 105.52
C ARG A 3 -58.43 -4.76 104.00
N GLN A 4 -59.59 -4.74 103.35
CA GLN A 4 -59.69 -4.50 101.93
C GLN A 4 -59.53 -2.99 101.58
N GLN A 5 -59.98 -2.16 102.43
CA GLN A 5 -59.79 -0.67 102.32
C GLN A 5 -58.29 -0.26 102.54
N GLU A 6 -57.63 -0.99 103.46
CA GLU A 6 -56.19 -0.71 103.71
C GLU A 6 -55.29 -1.13 102.54
N ILE A 7 -55.58 -2.28 101.93
CA ILE A 7 -54.88 -2.76 100.75
C ILE A 7 -55.16 -1.84 99.57
N ASN A 8 -56.36 -1.42 99.37
CA ASN A 8 -56.68 -0.51 98.24
C ASN A 8 -56.02 0.91 98.48
N ALA A 9 -56.00 1.39 99.71
CA ALA A 9 -55.24 2.64 100.01
C ALA A 9 -53.74 2.55 99.77
N THR A 10 -53.14 1.40 100.16
CA THR A 10 -51.73 1.15 99.98
C THR A 10 -51.38 1.00 98.47
N LEU A 11 -52.24 0.26 97.75
CA LEU A 11 -52.11 0.11 96.28
C LEU A 11 -52.19 1.49 95.56
N TYR A 12 -53.17 2.31 95.99
CA TYR A 12 -53.35 3.67 95.42
C TYR A 12 -52.13 4.52 95.66
N ILE A 13 -51.58 4.54 96.87
CA ILE A 13 -50.34 5.30 97.17
C ILE A 13 -49.19 4.77 96.34
N MET A 14 -49.04 3.44 96.17
CA MET A 14 -47.97 2.84 95.39
C MET A 14 -48.12 3.20 93.89
N LEU A 15 -49.32 3.22 93.38
CA LEU A 15 -49.57 3.58 91.99
C LEU A 15 -49.29 5.11 91.76
N LEU A 16 -49.69 5.95 92.73
CA LEU A 16 -49.34 7.39 92.70
C LEU A 16 -47.84 7.62 92.71
N GLN A 17 -47.12 6.91 93.59
CA GLN A 17 -45.65 6.96 93.67
C GLN A 17 -45.00 6.50 92.35
N LYS A 18 -45.48 5.43 91.77
CA LYS A 18 -45.03 4.92 90.48
C LYS A 18 -45.29 5.91 89.34
N ARG A 19 -46.44 6.56 89.39
CA ARG A 19 -46.81 7.62 88.41
C ARG A 19 -45.86 8.81 88.49
N GLU A 20 -45.58 9.25 89.76
CA GLU A 20 -44.65 10.37 90.01
C GLU A 20 -43.20 10.02 89.58
N GLU A 21 -42.73 8.79 89.90
CA GLU A 21 -41.44 8.29 89.44
C GLU A 21 -41.33 8.26 87.90
N ASN A 22 -42.40 7.78 87.22
CA ASN A 22 -42.44 7.77 85.75
C ASN A 22 -42.47 9.18 85.19
N ALA A 23 -43.19 10.10 85.81
CA ALA A 23 -43.22 11.53 85.38
C ALA A 23 -41.87 12.22 85.56
N ILE A 24 -41.16 11.92 86.64
CA ILE A 24 -39.81 12.41 86.88
C ILE A 24 -38.82 11.78 85.88
N THR A 25 -38.97 10.48 85.64
CA THR A 25 -38.09 9.78 84.62
C THR A 25 -38.32 10.31 83.23
N LEU A 26 -39.56 10.59 82.88
CA LEU A 26 -39.93 11.18 81.56
C LEU A 26 -39.43 12.61 81.45
N ALA A 27 -39.48 13.42 82.56
CA ALA A 27 -38.91 14.75 82.61
C ALA A 27 -37.39 14.74 82.65
N ALA A 28 -36.77 13.70 83.26
CA ALA A 28 -35.31 13.55 83.28
C ALA A 28 -34.74 13.01 81.93
N THR A 29 -35.55 12.35 81.15
CA THR A 29 -35.18 12.03 79.75
C THR A 29 -35.31 13.28 78.89
N ALA A 30 -34.65 14.32 79.25
CA ALA A 30 -34.51 15.50 78.41
C ALA A 30 -33.78 15.08 77.12
N ASN A 31 -34.37 15.41 76.05
CA ASN A 31 -33.82 15.19 74.75
C ASN A 31 -32.42 15.79 74.67
N ASN A 32 -31.39 14.98 74.82
CA ASN A 32 -30.00 15.44 74.86
C ASN A 32 -29.49 16.01 73.52
N GLY A 33 -30.38 15.97 72.50
CA GLY A 33 -30.13 16.55 71.20
C GLY A 33 -30.75 17.93 71.07
N ARG A 34 -29.96 18.98 71.18
CA ARG A 34 -30.36 20.33 70.84
C ARG A 34 -29.96 20.58 69.38
N ILE A 35 -30.90 20.80 68.50
CA ILE A 35 -30.64 21.35 67.15
C ILE A 35 -30.03 22.72 67.33
N VAL A 36 -28.72 22.88 67.15
CA VAL A 36 -27.98 24.13 67.28
C VAL A 36 -28.28 25.04 66.08
N GLU A 37 -28.35 24.41 64.89
CA GLU A 37 -28.74 25.09 63.68
C GLU A 37 -29.53 24.12 62.77
N GLU A 38 -30.52 24.61 62.10
CA GLU A 38 -31.21 23.86 61.06
C GLU A 38 -30.29 23.71 59.84
N PRO A 39 -30.22 22.52 59.19
CA PRO A 39 -29.44 22.33 57.98
C PRO A 39 -30.03 23.18 56.88
N LEU A 40 -29.38 24.32 56.61
CA LEU A 40 -29.73 25.18 55.48
C LEU A 40 -29.05 24.66 54.23
N PRO A 41 -29.79 24.39 53.15
CA PRO A 41 -29.19 24.02 51.86
C PRO A 41 -28.35 25.21 51.39
N GLY A 42 -27.09 24.92 51.01
CA GLY A 42 -26.22 25.96 50.41
C GLY A 42 -26.84 26.51 49.14
N LYS A 43 -26.74 27.83 48.95
CA LYS A 43 -27.31 28.52 47.78
C LYS A 43 -26.73 28.02 46.46
N ASP A 44 -25.49 27.51 46.46
CA ASP A 44 -24.82 27.01 45.30
C ASP A 44 -24.55 25.51 45.42
N PRO A 45 -24.74 24.71 44.34
CA PRO A 45 -24.45 23.28 44.35
C PRO A 45 -22.93 23.06 44.50
N VAL A 46 -22.54 22.30 45.50
CA VAL A 46 -21.12 21.92 45.78
C VAL A 46 -20.56 20.97 44.71
N ALA A 47 -21.44 20.19 44.09
CA ALA A 47 -21.10 19.26 42.99
C ALA A 47 -22.32 19.06 42.07
N PRO A 48 -22.10 18.78 40.76
CA PRO A 48 -20.83 18.81 40.02
C PRO A 48 -20.38 20.25 39.68
N LYS A 49 -19.08 20.54 39.72
CA LYS A 49 -18.52 21.82 39.27
C LYS A 49 -18.63 21.91 37.75
N LYS A 50 -19.70 22.52 37.23
CA LYS A 50 -20.08 22.59 35.82
C LYS A 50 -18.91 23.00 34.92
N LEU A 51 -18.10 23.97 35.29
CA LEU A 51 -16.95 24.46 34.53
C LEU A 51 -15.88 23.37 34.37
N VAL A 52 -15.58 22.61 35.43
CA VAL A 52 -14.57 21.53 35.41
C VAL A 52 -15.01 20.40 34.49
N PHE A 53 -16.30 20.01 34.57
CA PHE A 53 -16.87 18.99 33.68
C PHE A 53 -16.86 19.43 32.20
N LEU A 54 -17.19 20.72 31.96
CA LEU A 54 -17.21 21.27 30.61
C LEU A 54 -15.78 21.34 30.03
N LEU A 55 -14.80 21.76 30.83
CA LEU A 55 -13.39 21.73 30.43
C LEU A 55 -12.88 20.30 30.18
N ALA A 56 -13.21 19.36 31.06
CA ALA A 56 -12.85 17.97 30.89
C ALA A 56 -13.46 17.37 29.61
N ALA A 57 -14.75 17.65 29.36
CA ALA A 57 -15.42 17.18 28.13
C ALA A 57 -14.79 17.82 26.87
N PHE A 58 -14.42 19.08 26.91
CA PHE A 58 -13.73 19.76 25.82
C PHE A 58 -12.36 19.14 25.53
N VAL A 59 -11.56 18.90 26.57
CA VAL A 59 -10.25 18.27 26.45
C VAL A 59 -10.38 16.85 25.86
N VAL A 60 -11.27 16.02 26.43
CA VAL A 60 -11.52 14.67 25.92
C VAL A 60 -12.03 14.70 24.47
N GLY A 61 -12.98 15.61 24.18
CA GLY A 61 -13.52 15.81 22.84
C GLY A 61 -12.46 16.23 21.80
N LEU A 62 -11.42 16.94 22.21
CA LEU A 62 -10.30 17.34 21.35
C LEU A 62 -9.27 16.20 21.19
N PHE A 63 -8.92 15.52 22.27
CA PHE A 63 -7.85 14.52 22.25
C PHE A 63 -8.27 13.21 21.58
N ILE A 64 -9.55 12.80 21.65
CA ILE A 64 -10.03 11.58 21.00
C ILE A 64 -9.88 11.64 19.47
N PRO A 65 -10.36 12.66 18.74
CA PRO A 65 -10.16 12.76 17.29
C PRO A 65 -8.69 12.84 16.89
N VAL A 66 -7.88 13.61 17.63
CA VAL A 66 -6.44 13.71 17.38
C VAL A 66 -5.76 12.36 17.57
N GLY A 67 -6.11 11.64 18.64
CA GLY A 67 -5.60 10.29 18.88
C GLY A 67 -5.98 9.29 17.78
N ILE A 68 -7.22 9.35 17.30
CA ILE A 68 -7.69 8.51 16.18
C ILE A 68 -6.90 8.82 14.90
N ILE A 69 -6.74 10.11 14.55
CA ILE A 69 -5.97 10.53 13.37
C ILE A 69 -4.52 10.03 13.49
N PHE A 70 -3.90 10.18 14.66
CA PHE A 70 -2.53 9.74 14.90
C PHE A 70 -2.39 8.20 14.75
N VAL A 71 -3.32 7.43 15.30
CA VAL A 71 -3.34 5.96 15.15
C VAL A 71 -3.53 5.56 13.69
N VAL A 72 -4.45 6.21 12.95
CA VAL A 72 -4.65 5.97 11.51
C VAL A 72 -3.39 6.28 10.71
N GLU A 73 -2.68 7.37 11.04
CA GLU A 73 -1.41 7.74 10.37
C GLU A 73 -0.29 6.72 10.65
N LEU A 74 -0.18 6.22 11.90
CA LEU A 74 0.76 5.14 12.26
C LEU A 74 0.47 3.83 11.51
N LEU A 75 -0.79 3.56 11.16
CA LEU A 75 -1.19 2.37 10.42
C LEU A 75 -0.90 2.48 8.91
N LYS A 76 -0.55 3.66 8.39
CA LYS A 76 -0.18 3.88 6.98
C LYS A 76 1.27 3.47 6.70
N TYR A 77 1.55 2.19 6.83
CA TYR A 77 2.90 1.63 6.62
C TYR A 77 3.19 1.27 5.15
N LYS A 78 2.22 1.41 4.25
CA LYS A 78 2.34 1.13 2.82
C LYS A 78 2.45 2.40 2.00
N ILE A 79 2.99 2.28 0.79
CA ILE A 79 2.99 3.34 -0.21
C ILE A 79 1.56 3.50 -0.72
N GLU A 80 1.01 4.72 -0.68
CA GLU A 80 -0.32 5.03 -1.19
C GLU A 80 -0.26 5.91 -2.45
N ASN A 81 0.73 6.79 -2.51
CA ASN A 81 0.80 7.82 -3.55
C ASN A 81 2.25 8.22 -3.87
N ARG A 82 2.38 9.12 -4.87
CA ARG A 82 3.66 9.68 -5.29
C ARG A 82 4.42 10.39 -4.16
N GLY A 83 3.71 11.15 -3.31
CA GLY A 83 4.33 11.88 -2.21
C GLY A 83 5.04 10.97 -1.20
N ASP A 84 4.50 9.78 -0.95
CA ASP A 84 5.16 8.79 -0.10
C ASP A 84 6.49 8.34 -0.69
N VAL A 85 6.53 8.12 -2.01
CA VAL A 85 7.75 7.70 -2.71
C VAL A 85 8.80 8.83 -2.71
N GLU A 86 8.39 10.06 -2.99
CA GLU A 86 9.27 11.24 -2.99
C GLU A 86 9.88 11.54 -1.63
N GLN A 87 9.18 11.20 -0.53
CA GLN A 87 9.71 11.31 0.83
C GLN A 87 10.73 10.21 1.18
N LEU A 88 10.59 9.03 0.57
CA LEU A 88 11.43 7.87 0.90
C LEU A 88 12.69 7.77 0.05
N THR A 89 12.70 8.35 -1.16
CA THR A 89 13.84 8.26 -2.08
C THR A 89 13.95 9.47 -3.01
N ASN A 90 15.18 9.77 -3.43
CA ASN A 90 15.48 10.75 -4.47
C ASN A 90 15.57 10.13 -5.88
N VAL A 91 15.25 8.82 -6.00
CA VAL A 91 15.24 8.15 -7.31
C VAL A 91 14.10 8.70 -8.16
N PRO A 92 14.33 9.06 -9.44
CA PRO A 92 13.31 9.65 -10.29
C PRO A 92 12.13 8.70 -10.51
N ILE A 93 10.92 9.26 -10.49
CA ILE A 93 9.69 8.54 -10.76
C ILE A 93 9.37 8.67 -12.25
N LEU A 94 9.42 7.55 -12.98
CA LEU A 94 9.07 7.49 -14.41
C LEU A 94 7.59 7.76 -14.67
N GLY A 95 6.73 7.23 -13.80
CA GLY A 95 5.29 7.42 -13.94
C GLY A 95 4.47 6.69 -12.90
N GLU A 96 3.18 6.98 -12.95
CA GLU A 96 2.15 6.45 -12.08
C GLU A 96 1.12 5.72 -12.93
N LEU A 97 0.85 4.45 -12.62
CA LEU A 97 -0.14 3.64 -13.32
C LEU A 97 -1.41 3.54 -12.47
N PRO A 98 -2.57 3.90 -13.01
CA PRO A 98 -3.83 3.78 -12.29
C PRO A 98 -4.20 2.32 -12.06
N LEU A 99 -5.00 2.08 -11.02
CA LEU A 99 -5.56 0.77 -10.76
C LEU A 99 -6.51 0.39 -11.91
N CYS A 100 -6.18 -0.71 -12.60
CA CYS A 100 -7.07 -1.27 -13.61
C CYS A 100 -8.33 -1.82 -12.96
N GLY A 101 -9.48 -1.24 -13.27
CA GLY A 101 -10.80 -1.73 -12.83
C GLY A 101 -11.26 -3.00 -13.54
N HIS A 102 -10.48 -3.54 -14.46
CA HIS A 102 -10.81 -4.80 -15.12
C HIS A 102 -10.56 -5.97 -14.17
N LYS A 103 -11.63 -6.66 -13.79
CA LYS A 103 -11.56 -8.06 -13.38
C LYS A 103 -10.79 -8.77 -14.49
N SER A 104 -9.72 -9.44 -14.15
CA SER A 104 -8.95 -10.28 -15.08
C SER A 104 -9.93 -11.20 -15.83
N SER A 105 -10.27 -10.83 -17.06
CA SER A 105 -10.81 -11.78 -18.00
C SER A 105 -9.67 -12.76 -18.31
N ASP A 106 -9.97 -14.02 -18.50
CA ASP A 106 -9.03 -15.15 -18.69
C ASP A 106 -8.03 -15.02 -19.85
N LYS A 107 -7.96 -13.87 -20.50
CA LYS A 107 -7.10 -13.60 -21.66
C LYS A 107 -6.11 -12.50 -21.34
N GLY A 108 -4.86 -12.86 -21.09
CA GLY A 108 -3.68 -12.00 -20.98
C GLY A 108 -3.84 -10.70 -20.14
N THR A 109 -2.74 -10.14 -19.69
CA THR A 109 -2.76 -8.91 -18.87
C THR A 109 -2.38 -7.66 -19.68
N ILE A 110 -2.27 -7.77 -21.00
CA ILE A 110 -1.94 -6.65 -21.88
C ILE A 110 -3.18 -5.75 -22.09
N VAL A 111 -3.05 -4.51 -21.63
CA VAL A 111 -4.10 -3.48 -21.73
C VAL A 111 -3.81 -2.43 -22.80
N VAL A 112 -2.54 -2.24 -23.16
CA VAL A 112 -2.11 -1.35 -24.24
C VAL A 112 -2.52 -1.95 -25.57
N ARG A 113 -3.28 -1.19 -26.38
CA ARG A 113 -3.76 -1.62 -27.69
C ARG A 113 -3.55 -0.52 -28.73
N GLU A 114 -3.25 -0.91 -29.95
CA GLU A 114 -3.07 0.04 -31.03
C GLU A 114 -4.37 0.85 -31.28
N ASN A 115 -4.23 2.16 -31.40
CA ASN A 115 -5.32 3.11 -31.70
C ASN A 115 -6.45 3.20 -30.64
N LYS A 116 -6.27 2.73 -29.42
CA LYS A 116 -7.12 3.05 -28.29
C LYS A 116 -6.58 4.27 -27.56
N ASN A 117 -7.37 5.35 -27.52
CA ASN A 117 -7.03 6.55 -26.75
C ASN A 117 -7.65 6.47 -25.35
N ASP A 118 -7.45 5.35 -24.66
CA ASP A 118 -7.87 5.22 -23.26
C ASP A 118 -6.81 5.74 -22.31
N MET A 119 -7.20 5.93 -21.05
CA MET A 119 -6.34 6.48 -19.99
C MET A 119 -5.09 5.62 -19.76
N MET A 120 -5.21 4.28 -19.86
CA MET A 120 -4.08 3.38 -19.63
C MET A 120 -3.06 3.48 -20.76
N GLU A 121 -3.52 3.54 -22.00
CA GLU A 121 -2.63 3.70 -23.15
C GLU A 121 -1.86 5.02 -23.07
N GLU A 122 -2.53 6.13 -22.75
CA GLU A 122 -1.86 7.42 -22.59
C GLU A 122 -0.86 7.41 -21.44
N THR A 123 -1.17 6.73 -20.35
CA THR A 123 -0.25 6.57 -19.24
C THR A 123 1.00 5.79 -19.65
N PHE A 124 0.85 4.70 -20.40
CA PHE A 124 1.99 3.94 -20.92
C PHE A 124 2.78 4.70 -22.00
N ARG A 125 2.14 5.54 -22.81
CA ARG A 125 2.83 6.47 -23.72
C ARG A 125 3.70 7.46 -22.94
N GLY A 126 3.16 8.03 -21.86
CA GLY A 126 3.91 8.92 -20.98
C GLY A 126 5.09 8.20 -20.33
N LEU A 127 4.87 6.99 -19.81
CA LEU A 127 5.90 6.17 -19.20
C LEU A 127 7.02 5.84 -20.20
N ARG A 128 6.66 5.42 -21.41
CA ARG A 128 7.60 5.18 -22.53
C ARG A 128 8.41 6.41 -22.86
N THR A 129 7.76 7.56 -22.97
CA THR A 129 8.43 8.84 -23.29
C THR A 129 9.45 9.19 -22.22
N ASN A 130 9.09 9.10 -20.95
CA ASN A 130 9.99 9.37 -19.84
C ASN A 130 11.16 8.38 -19.80
N LEU A 131 10.90 7.10 -20.07
CA LEU A 131 11.94 6.08 -20.18
C LEU A 131 12.96 6.44 -21.28
N LEU A 132 12.48 6.77 -22.47
CA LEU A 132 13.33 7.11 -23.62
C LEU A 132 14.16 8.39 -23.37
N PHE A 133 13.66 9.35 -22.61
CA PHE A 133 14.43 10.53 -22.20
C PHE A 133 15.56 10.20 -21.22
N MET A 134 15.40 9.15 -20.41
CA MET A 134 16.43 8.73 -19.48
C MET A 134 17.53 7.89 -20.15
N LEU A 135 17.20 7.16 -21.21
CA LEU A 135 18.15 6.29 -21.91
C LEU A 135 19.06 7.09 -22.85
N ARG A 136 20.33 6.67 -22.96
CA ARG A 136 21.24 7.10 -24.03
C ARG A 136 21.03 6.21 -25.26
N LYS A 137 21.53 6.63 -26.41
CA LYS A 137 21.36 5.90 -27.69
C LYS A 137 21.95 4.48 -27.68
N ASP A 138 22.99 4.29 -26.90
CA ASP A 138 23.71 3.02 -26.74
C ASP A 138 23.10 2.10 -25.68
N GLN A 139 22.22 2.62 -24.85
CA GLN A 139 21.56 1.88 -23.76
C GLN A 139 20.28 1.23 -24.27
N LYS A 140 20.24 -0.10 -24.23
CA LYS A 140 19.16 -0.91 -24.78
C LYS A 140 18.53 -1.87 -23.79
N VAL A 141 19.24 -2.24 -22.72
CA VAL A 141 18.83 -3.28 -21.77
C VAL A 141 18.20 -2.65 -20.55
N ILE A 142 16.91 -2.91 -20.36
CA ILE A 142 16.11 -2.37 -19.25
C ILE A 142 15.64 -3.53 -18.37
N LEU A 143 16.11 -3.54 -17.12
CA LEU A 143 15.73 -4.53 -16.13
C LEU A 143 14.54 -4.03 -15.32
N PHE A 144 13.52 -4.86 -15.16
CA PHE A 144 12.37 -4.59 -14.30
C PHE A 144 12.45 -5.47 -13.07
N SER A 145 12.41 -4.84 -11.90
CA SER A 145 12.36 -5.53 -10.63
C SER A 145 11.38 -4.87 -9.66
N SER A 146 11.22 -5.44 -8.48
CA SER A 146 10.30 -4.95 -7.46
C SER A 146 10.79 -5.34 -6.06
N THR A 147 10.11 -4.81 -5.02
CA THR A 147 10.41 -5.16 -3.64
C THR A 147 9.99 -6.60 -3.32
N GLN A 148 8.76 -6.96 -3.74
CA GLN A 148 8.12 -8.25 -3.43
C GLN A 148 7.25 -8.74 -4.58
N PRO A 149 6.83 -10.02 -4.58
CA PRO A 149 5.92 -10.55 -5.60
C PRO A 149 4.56 -9.86 -5.58
N GLY A 150 3.92 -9.78 -6.76
CA GLY A 150 2.55 -9.24 -6.88
C GLY A 150 2.46 -7.72 -7.00
N GLU A 151 3.59 -7.00 -7.13
CA GLU A 151 3.61 -5.55 -7.35
C GLU A 151 3.30 -5.15 -8.80
N GLY A 152 3.16 -6.12 -9.71
CA GLY A 152 2.76 -5.91 -11.09
C GLY A 152 3.92 -5.67 -12.05
N LYS A 153 5.10 -6.13 -11.72
CA LYS A 153 6.31 -6.02 -12.52
C LYS A 153 6.11 -6.50 -13.97
N SER A 154 5.74 -7.77 -14.17
CA SER A 154 5.50 -8.34 -15.51
C SER A 154 4.35 -7.65 -16.26
N PHE A 155 3.34 -7.11 -15.54
CA PHE A 155 2.30 -6.26 -16.12
C PHE A 155 2.90 -4.96 -16.69
N VAL A 156 3.74 -4.29 -15.92
CA VAL A 156 4.40 -3.03 -16.35
C VAL A 156 5.34 -3.31 -17.51
N THR A 157 6.18 -4.35 -17.41
CA THR A 157 7.15 -4.71 -18.44
C THR A 157 6.46 -5.03 -19.77
N GLY A 158 5.48 -5.95 -19.75
CA GLY A 158 4.78 -6.38 -20.97
C GLY A 158 4.02 -5.26 -21.67
N ASN A 159 3.29 -4.43 -20.91
CA ASN A 159 2.58 -3.30 -21.50
C ASN A 159 3.52 -2.21 -22.03
N LEU A 160 4.65 -1.98 -21.38
CA LEU A 160 5.66 -1.05 -21.88
C LEU A 160 6.37 -1.62 -23.12
N ALA A 161 6.63 -2.93 -23.19
CA ALA A 161 7.16 -3.61 -24.37
C ALA A 161 6.23 -3.40 -25.58
N VAL A 162 4.93 -3.61 -25.39
CA VAL A 162 3.92 -3.36 -26.43
C VAL A 162 3.91 -1.88 -26.85
N SER A 163 3.97 -0.96 -25.89
CA SER A 163 4.02 0.49 -26.16
C SER A 163 5.25 0.90 -26.97
N LEU A 164 6.42 0.31 -26.71
CA LEU A 164 7.65 0.53 -27.48
C LEU A 164 7.54 -0.06 -28.90
N ALA A 165 6.95 -1.26 -29.03
CA ALA A 165 6.75 -1.91 -30.32
C ALA A 165 5.80 -1.12 -31.23
N TYR A 166 4.76 -0.51 -30.69
CA TYR A 166 3.86 0.40 -31.44
C TYR A 166 4.53 1.71 -31.87
N LEU A 167 5.65 2.09 -31.22
CA LEU A 167 6.50 3.18 -31.72
C LEU A 167 7.37 2.77 -32.93
N GLY A 168 7.26 1.52 -33.38
CA GLY A 168 8.08 0.97 -34.47
C GLY A 168 9.45 0.46 -34.03
N LYS A 169 9.71 0.32 -32.71
CA LYS A 169 10.96 -0.23 -32.18
C LYS A 169 10.91 -1.75 -32.13
N LYS A 170 12.00 -2.39 -32.52
CA LYS A 170 12.18 -3.85 -32.36
C LYS A 170 12.48 -4.13 -30.90
N VAL A 171 11.59 -4.85 -30.23
CA VAL A 171 11.67 -5.13 -28.79
C VAL A 171 11.64 -6.62 -28.56
N VAL A 172 12.47 -7.08 -27.62
CA VAL A 172 12.34 -8.41 -27.04
C VAL A 172 12.13 -8.31 -25.54
N GLU A 173 11.14 -9.03 -25.03
CA GLU A 173 10.95 -9.20 -23.59
C GLU A 173 11.43 -10.58 -23.17
N VAL A 174 12.34 -10.62 -22.18
CA VAL A 174 12.98 -11.82 -21.68
C VAL A 174 12.50 -12.12 -20.27
N GLY A 175 11.95 -13.31 -20.07
CA GLY A 175 11.53 -13.81 -18.77
C GLY A 175 12.73 -14.27 -17.93
N MET A 176 13.33 -13.37 -17.18
CA MET A 176 14.48 -13.67 -16.32
C MET A 176 14.10 -14.10 -14.91
N ASP A 177 12.80 -14.18 -14.57
CA ASP A 177 12.36 -14.91 -13.37
C ASP A 177 12.32 -16.42 -13.68
N ILE A 178 13.50 -17.02 -13.72
CA ILE A 178 13.67 -18.46 -14.03
C ILE A 178 13.27 -19.38 -12.86
N ARG A 179 12.99 -18.81 -11.67
CA ARG A 179 12.47 -19.54 -10.51
C ARG A 179 10.96 -19.73 -10.58
N LYS A 180 10.24 -18.72 -11.06
CA LYS A 180 8.78 -18.74 -11.23
C LYS A 180 8.39 -18.15 -12.58
N PRO A 181 8.70 -18.85 -13.69
CA PRO A 181 8.40 -18.35 -15.03
C PRO A 181 6.90 -18.09 -15.19
N GLY A 182 6.52 -16.87 -15.50
CA GLY A 182 5.11 -16.46 -15.59
C GLY A 182 4.80 -15.57 -16.80
N LEU A 183 5.81 -15.22 -17.60
CA LEU A 183 5.67 -14.31 -18.73
C LEU A 183 4.68 -14.80 -19.80
N ASN A 184 4.57 -16.11 -19.99
CA ASN A 184 3.59 -16.72 -20.89
C ASN A 184 2.14 -16.34 -20.57
N LYS A 185 1.80 -16.11 -19.29
CA LYS A 185 0.45 -15.70 -18.85
C LYS A 185 0.16 -14.26 -19.21
N VAL A 186 1.17 -13.40 -19.28
CA VAL A 186 1.03 -11.99 -19.61
C VAL A 186 0.56 -11.83 -21.05
N PHE A 187 1.12 -12.62 -21.97
CA PHE A 187 0.85 -12.57 -23.40
C PHE A 187 -0.12 -13.64 -23.89
N ASP A 188 -0.74 -14.41 -23.01
CA ASP A 188 -1.62 -15.54 -23.37
C ASP A 188 -0.98 -16.53 -24.33
N LEU A 189 0.33 -16.79 -24.11
CA LEU A 189 1.10 -17.70 -24.92
C LEU A 189 0.97 -19.14 -24.41
N SER A 190 1.03 -20.10 -25.31
CA SER A 190 1.13 -21.50 -24.94
C SER A 190 2.42 -21.72 -24.10
N LYS A 191 2.32 -22.57 -23.08
CA LYS A 191 3.46 -22.87 -22.21
C LYS A 191 4.53 -23.64 -23.00
N ARG A 192 5.46 -22.91 -23.59
CA ARG A 192 6.64 -23.50 -24.21
C ARG A 192 7.55 -24.02 -23.09
N GLN A 193 8.09 -25.20 -23.24
CA GLN A 193 8.96 -25.80 -22.21
C GLN A 193 10.37 -25.19 -22.22
N GLU A 194 10.83 -24.67 -23.36
CA GLU A 194 12.17 -24.11 -23.53
C GLU A 194 12.18 -22.58 -23.59
N GLY A 195 13.28 -22.01 -23.11
CA GLY A 195 13.50 -20.57 -23.06
C GLY A 195 14.93 -20.22 -22.64
N ILE A 196 15.13 -19.02 -22.07
CA ILE A 196 16.47 -18.52 -21.77
C ILE A 196 17.27 -19.44 -20.83
N SER A 197 16.63 -20.08 -19.83
CA SER A 197 17.32 -21.01 -18.94
C SER A 197 17.93 -22.21 -19.70
N ASN A 198 17.24 -22.70 -20.73
CA ASN A 198 17.71 -23.80 -21.55
C ASN A 198 18.93 -23.39 -22.39
N TYR A 199 18.95 -22.19 -22.95
CA TYR A 199 20.12 -21.65 -23.62
C TYR A 199 21.29 -21.46 -22.67
N LEU A 200 21.07 -20.93 -21.49
CA LEU A 200 22.13 -20.70 -20.49
C LEU A 200 22.74 -22.01 -19.98
N MET A 201 21.96 -23.09 -19.94
CA MET A 201 22.49 -24.43 -19.57
C MET A 201 23.35 -25.02 -20.64
N ASP A 202 22.97 -24.87 -21.90
CA ASP A 202 23.58 -25.54 -23.05
C ASP A 202 23.67 -24.62 -24.27
N PRO A 203 24.60 -23.65 -24.24
CA PRO A 203 24.73 -22.64 -25.28
C PRO A 203 25.35 -23.14 -26.59
N GLU A 204 25.98 -24.33 -26.59
CA GLU A 204 26.60 -24.90 -27.79
C GLU A 204 25.60 -25.66 -28.65
N ASP A 205 24.62 -26.32 -28.04
CA ASP A 205 23.61 -27.13 -28.72
C ASP A 205 22.33 -26.36 -29.07
N LYS A 206 22.15 -25.11 -28.55
CA LYS A 206 20.94 -24.34 -28.74
C LYS A 206 21.23 -22.98 -29.36
N ASP A 207 20.47 -22.65 -30.41
CA ASP A 207 20.44 -21.26 -30.91
C ASP A 207 19.44 -20.41 -30.05
N LEU A 208 19.94 -19.27 -29.59
CA LEU A 208 19.13 -18.33 -28.78
C LEU A 208 17.87 -17.87 -29.54
N PHE A 209 18.01 -17.63 -30.84
CA PHE A 209 16.91 -17.10 -31.65
C PHE A 209 15.84 -18.13 -31.98
N ASP A 210 16.16 -19.44 -31.96
CA ASP A 210 15.14 -20.49 -32.09
C ASP A 210 14.21 -20.56 -30.86
N LEU A 211 14.65 -20.03 -29.71
CA LEU A 211 13.86 -19.97 -28.48
C LEU A 211 12.98 -18.73 -28.42
N VAL A 212 13.26 -17.73 -29.22
CA VAL A 212 12.45 -16.50 -29.32
C VAL A 212 11.18 -16.78 -30.11
N GLN A 213 10.07 -16.24 -29.68
CA GLN A 213 8.77 -16.40 -30.35
C GLN A 213 8.05 -15.04 -30.49
N PRO A 214 7.24 -14.85 -31.55
CA PRO A 214 6.47 -13.62 -31.70
C PRO A 214 5.45 -13.48 -30.57
N SER A 215 5.20 -12.24 -30.14
CA SER A 215 4.24 -11.94 -29.07
C SER A 215 2.78 -12.19 -29.47
N GLY A 216 2.48 -12.23 -30.77
CA GLY A 216 1.10 -12.28 -31.30
C GLY A 216 0.35 -10.95 -31.18
N ILE A 217 0.97 -9.88 -30.66
CA ILE A 217 0.36 -8.56 -30.45
C ILE A 217 0.89 -7.53 -31.46
N SER A 218 2.19 -7.51 -31.67
CA SER A 218 2.85 -6.61 -32.62
C SER A 218 3.97 -7.36 -33.36
N PRO A 219 4.18 -7.09 -34.67
CA PRO A 219 5.29 -7.69 -35.42
C PRO A 219 6.66 -7.22 -34.95
N ASN A 220 6.72 -6.16 -34.16
CA ASN A 220 7.96 -5.59 -33.59
C ASN A 220 8.23 -6.06 -32.16
N LEU A 221 7.44 -7.00 -31.61
CA LEU A 221 7.60 -7.52 -30.27
C LEU A 221 7.74 -9.03 -30.27
N ASP A 222 8.89 -9.49 -29.82
CA ASP A 222 9.19 -10.88 -29.59
C ASP A 222 9.35 -11.19 -28.11
N ILE A 223 9.12 -12.44 -27.74
CA ILE A 223 9.16 -12.92 -26.35
C ILE A 223 10.13 -14.08 -26.25
N LEU A 224 11.03 -14.00 -25.27
CA LEU A 224 11.89 -15.10 -24.85
C LEU A 224 11.47 -15.54 -23.44
N LEU A 225 10.81 -16.70 -23.36
CA LEU A 225 10.32 -17.23 -22.08
C LEU A 225 11.45 -17.63 -21.14
N GLY A 226 11.14 -17.76 -19.84
CA GLY A 226 12.09 -18.20 -18.81
C GLY A 226 12.62 -19.62 -19.01
N GLY A 227 11.81 -20.50 -19.64
CA GLY A 227 12.19 -21.89 -19.90
C GLY A 227 11.93 -22.82 -18.72
N THR A 228 12.67 -23.93 -18.70
CA THR A 228 12.61 -24.91 -17.61
C THR A 228 13.26 -24.37 -16.35
N ILE A 229 12.70 -24.69 -15.19
CA ILE A 229 13.26 -24.26 -13.90
C ILE A 229 14.56 -25.03 -13.66
N PRO A 230 15.73 -24.37 -13.63
CA PRO A 230 17.00 -25.04 -13.39
C PRO A 230 17.16 -25.41 -11.91
N PRO A 231 17.99 -26.45 -11.60
CA PRO A 231 18.27 -26.79 -10.20
C PRO A 231 19.05 -25.70 -9.44
N ASN A 232 19.94 -24.98 -10.14
CA ASN A 232 20.80 -23.93 -9.57
C ASN A 232 20.61 -22.61 -10.34
N PRO A 233 19.52 -21.85 -10.08
CA PRO A 233 19.21 -20.64 -10.83
C PRO A 233 20.28 -19.55 -10.70
N THR A 234 20.80 -19.34 -9.50
CA THR A 234 21.79 -18.29 -9.18
C THR A 234 23.11 -18.51 -9.94
N GLU A 235 23.62 -19.72 -9.91
CA GLU A 235 24.88 -20.08 -10.59
C GLU A 235 24.70 -20.02 -12.11
N LEU A 236 23.50 -20.34 -12.60
CA LEU A 236 23.22 -20.29 -14.03
C LEU A 236 23.27 -18.86 -14.57
N VAL A 237 22.62 -17.91 -13.90
CA VAL A 237 22.65 -16.49 -14.31
C VAL A 237 23.99 -15.81 -14.04
N ALA A 238 24.85 -16.41 -13.21
CA ALA A 238 26.18 -15.89 -12.94
C ALA A 238 27.20 -16.21 -14.05
N ARG A 239 26.88 -17.12 -14.97
CA ARG A 239 27.79 -17.51 -16.07
C ARG A 239 27.93 -16.40 -17.10
N ASP A 240 29.06 -16.37 -17.81
CA ASP A 240 29.33 -15.42 -18.92
C ASP A 240 28.40 -15.67 -20.13
N THR A 241 27.70 -16.81 -20.16
CA THR A 241 26.71 -17.13 -21.20
C THR A 241 25.54 -16.14 -21.17
N LEU A 242 25.19 -15.57 -20.01
CA LEU A 242 24.17 -14.51 -19.92
C LEU A 242 24.59 -13.25 -20.68
N GLU A 243 25.83 -12.81 -20.50
CA GLU A 243 26.37 -11.63 -21.21
C GLU A 243 26.36 -11.85 -22.72
N LYS A 244 26.80 -13.05 -23.16
CA LYS A 244 26.77 -13.43 -24.59
C LYS A 244 25.34 -13.43 -25.15
N ALA A 245 24.37 -13.96 -24.39
CA ALA A 245 22.97 -13.94 -24.79
C ALA A 245 22.44 -12.51 -24.96
N ILE A 246 22.71 -11.65 -23.98
CA ILE A 246 22.25 -10.25 -24.02
C ILE A 246 22.91 -9.47 -25.17
N GLU A 247 24.20 -9.68 -25.44
CA GLU A 247 24.87 -9.04 -26.59
C GLU A 247 24.29 -9.52 -27.94
N GLN A 248 23.96 -10.79 -28.07
CA GLN A 248 23.25 -11.30 -29.26
C GLN A 248 21.88 -10.62 -29.42
N LEU A 249 21.10 -10.48 -28.35
CA LEU A 249 19.81 -9.81 -28.40
C LEU A 249 19.96 -8.31 -28.73
N LYS A 250 20.95 -7.61 -28.16
CA LYS A 250 21.24 -6.20 -28.45
C LYS A 250 21.60 -5.96 -29.93
N SER A 251 22.18 -6.95 -30.60
CA SER A 251 22.52 -6.84 -32.03
C SER A 251 21.28 -6.83 -32.93
N ARG A 252 20.19 -7.50 -32.53
CA ARG A 252 18.96 -7.67 -33.33
C ARG A 252 17.83 -6.73 -32.94
N TYR A 253 17.77 -6.32 -31.66
CA TYR A 253 16.70 -5.51 -31.10
C TYR A 253 17.17 -4.11 -30.73
N ASP A 254 16.22 -3.16 -30.78
CA ASP A 254 16.43 -1.80 -30.29
C ASP A 254 16.38 -1.75 -28.77
N TYR A 255 15.51 -2.57 -28.15
CA TYR A 255 15.37 -2.69 -26.70
C TYR A 255 15.21 -4.13 -26.25
N VAL A 256 15.87 -4.47 -25.15
CA VAL A 256 15.78 -5.75 -24.44
C VAL A 256 15.22 -5.48 -23.05
N LEU A 257 14.03 -5.97 -22.77
CA LEU A 257 13.36 -5.81 -21.48
C LEU A 257 13.49 -7.10 -20.67
N LEU A 258 14.08 -7.01 -19.48
CA LEU A 258 14.32 -8.15 -18.61
C LEU A 258 13.28 -8.14 -17.48
N ASP A 259 12.30 -9.06 -17.53
CA ASP A 259 11.35 -9.28 -16.44
C ASP A 259 11.98 -10.23 -15.41
N THR A 260 12.48 -9.72 -14.28
CA THR A 260 13.24 -10.48 -13.28
C THR A 260 12.41 -10.81 -12.04
N ALA A 261 12.95 -11.63 -11.14
CA ALA A 261 12.38 -11.83 -9.80
C ALA A 261 12.52 -10.57 -8.93
N PRO A 262 11.72 -10.42 -7.85
CA PRO A 262 11.86 -9.30 -6.93
C PRO A 262 13.26 -9.25 -6.30
N ILE A 263 13.98 -8.13 -6.50
CA ILE A 263 15.37 -7.98 -6.03
C ILE A 263 15.51 -7.98 -4.50
N GLY A 264 14.43 -7.61 -3.79
CA GLY A 264 14.40 -7.67 -2.33
C GLY A 264 14.35 -9.10 -1.76
N MET A 265 14.14 -10.12 -2.61
CA MET A 265 13.94 -11.51 -2.15
C MET A 265 15.01 -12.49 -2.64
N VAL A 266 15.62 -12.23 -3.80
CA VAL A 266 16.58 -13.16 -4.42
C VAL A 266 17.78 -12.42 -4.97
N THR A 267 18.94 -13.09 -4.89
CA THR A 267 20.22 -12.56 -5.38
C THR A 267 20.36 -12.60 -6.90
N ASP A 268 19.55 -13.42 -7.58
CA ASP A 268 19.62 -13.60 -9.04
C ASP A 268 19.50 -12.27 -9.77
N THR A 269 18.53 -11.43 -9.38
CA THR A 269 18.32 -10.10 -9.99
C THR A 269 19.49 -9.17 -9.78
N ALA A 270 20.16 -9.24 -8.62
CA ALA A 270 21.38 -8.47 -8.37
C ALA A 270 22.55 -8.93 -9.25
N ILE A 271 22.61 -10.22 -9.59
CA ILE A 271 23.62 -10.76 -10.52
C ILE A 271 23.28 -10.35 -11.96
N ILE A 272 22.00 -10.40 -12.35
CA ILE A 272 21.53 -10.00 -13.68
C ILE A 272 21.76 -8.50 -13.91
N SER A 273 21.84 -7.68 -12.85
CA SER A 273 22.04 -6.22 -12.98
C SER A 273 23.28 -5.84 -13.78
N ARG A 274 24.33 -6.69 -13.81
CA ARG A 274 25.59 -6.45 -14.53
C ARG A 274 25.41 -6.31 -16.05
N VAL A 275 24.33 -6.86 -16.61
CA VAL A 275 24.03 -6.76 -18.05
C VAL A 275 22.99 -5.70 -18.38
N ALA A 276 22.48 -4.98 -17.40
CA ALA A 276 21.42 -4.00 -17.56
C ALA A 276 21.96 -2.57 -17.58
N ASP A 277 21.49 -1.78 -18.53
CA ASP A 277 21.83 -0.35 -18.64
C ASP A 277 20.98 0.52 -17.68
N MET A 278 19.80 0.05 -17.33
CA MET A 278 18.86 0.74 -16.44
C MET A 278 17.99 -0.25 -15.68
N CYS A 279 17.64 0.10 -14.45
CA CYS A 279 16.64 -0.61 -13.68
C CYS A 279 15.39 0.24 -13.48
N VAL A 280 14.23 -0.33 -13.78
CA VAL A 280 12.91 0.17 -13.44
C VAL A 280 12.40 -0.59 -12.22
N TYR A 281 12.32 0.09 -11.10
CA TYR A 281 11.86 -0.47 -9.83
C TYR A 281 10.36 -0.25 -9.67
N VAL A 282 9.59 -1.34 -9.70
CA VAL A 282 8.13 -1.27 -9.60
C VAL A 282 7.71 -1.41 -8.15
N CYS A 283 6.93 -0.47 -7.65
CA CYS A 283 6.21 -0.57 -6.38
C CYS A 283 4.71 -0.46 -6.63
N ARG A 284 3.89 -0.98 -5.72
CA ARG A 284 2.44 -0.98 -5.87
C ARG A 284 1.78 -0.25 -4.73
N ALA A 285 0.91 0.71 -5.07
CA ALA A 285 0.08 1.43 -4.12
C ALA A 285 -0.80 0.47 -3.30
N ASP A 286 -0.97 0.76 -2.02
CA ASP A 286 -1.70 -0.03 -1.01
C ASP A 286 -1.15 -1.47 -0.77
N VAL A 287 -0.03 -1.83 -1.42
CA VAL A 287 0.58 -3.17 -1.30
C VAL A 287 2.00 -3.09 -0.75
N THR A 288 2.88 -2.29 -1.36
CA THR A 288 4.30 -2.20 -1.01
C THR A 288 4.50 -1.54 0.35
N PRO A 289 5.12 -2.21 1.36
CA PRO A 289 5.47 -1.58 2.62
C PRO A 289 6.56 -0.51 2.44
N LYS A 290 6.41 0.65 3.07
CA LYS A 290 7.38 1.76 3.02
C LYS A 290 8.78 1.32 3.45
N ALA A 291 8.88 0.55 4.54
CA ALA A 291 10.14 0.03 5.05
C ALA A 291 10.86 -0.90 4.04
N ALA A 292 10.12 -1.77 3.36
CA ALA A 292 10.70 -2.65 2.35
C ALA A 292 11.11 -1.90 1.08
N PHE A 293 10.34 -0.87 0.69
CA PHE A 293 10.66 -0.02 -0.46
C PHE A 293 11.98 0.75 -0.28
N CYS A 294 12.35 1.10 0.97
CA CYS A 294 13.60 1.80 1.26
C CYS A 294 14.86 1.05 0.79
N TYR A 295 14.76 -0.24 0.45
CA TYR A 295 15.84 -1.01 -0.16
C TYR A 295 16.34 -0.40 -1.48
N ILE A 296 15.49 0.36 -2.20
CA ILE A 296 15.88 1.08 -3.41
C ILE A 296 17.04 2.06 -3.15
N ASN A 297 17.12 2.64 -1.95
CA ASN A 297 18.21 3.54 -1.59
C ASN A 297 19.54 2.78 -1.45
N VAL A 298 19.50 1.54 -0.95
CA VAL A 298 20.70 0.68 -0.92
C VAL A 298 21.19 0.41 -2.34
N LEU A 299 20.28 0.07 -3.26
CA LEU A 299 20.64 -0.16 -4.67
C LEU A 299 21.27 1.07 -5.34
N ARG A 300 20.75 2.26 -5.02
CA ARG A 300 21.28 3.54 -5.49
C ARG A 300 22.65 3.83 -4.90
N ASP A 301 22.80 3.71 -3.58
CA ASP A 301 24.02 4.11 -2.86
C ASP A 301 25.18 3.14 -3.12
N GLU A 302 24.87 1.87 -3.36
CA GLU A 302 25.85 0.87 -3.79
C GLU A 302 26.15 0.89 -5.29
N HIS A 303 25.52 1.81 -6.04
CA HIS A 303 25.69 1.93 -7.51
C HIS A 303 25.49 0.59 -8.24
N LYS A 304 24.48 -0.21 -7.81
CA LYS A 304 24.18 -1.49 -8.45
C LYS A 304 23.69 -1.35 -9.89
N PHE A 305 23.18 -0.17 -10.24
CA PHE A 305 22.71 0.17 -11.58
C PHE A 305 23.22 1.57 -11.95
N ASP A 306 23.63 1.75 -13.20
CA ASP A 306 24.00 3.05 -13.75
C ASP A 306 22.83 4.05 -13.67
N LYS A 307 21.63 3.54 -13.95
CA LYS A 307 20.37 4.29 -13.89
C LYS A 307 19.30 3.51 -13.17
N LEU A 308 18.61 4.20 -12.27
CA LEU A 308 17.53 3.67 -11.50
C LEU A 308 16.33 4.61 -11.57
N ALA A 309 15.13 4.06 -11.75
CA ALA A 309 13.89 4.82 -11.75
C ALA A 309 12.74 4.02 -11.15
N VAL A 310 11.70 4.71 -10.67
CA VAL A 310 10.55 4.10 -10.01
C VAL A 310 9.31 4.18 -10.90
N VAL A 311 8.52 3.11 -10.93
CA VAL A 311 7.14 3.10 -11.42
C VAL A 311 6.21 2.75 -10.27
N ILE A 312 5.20 3.59 -10.04
CA ILE A 312 4.17 3.35 -9.03
C ILE A 312 2.96 2.74 -9.72
N ASN A 313 2.68 1.49 -9.42
CA ASN A 313 1.58 0.74 -10.02
C ASN A 313 0.34 0.72 -9.13
N GLY A 314 -0.84 0.72 -9.72
CA GLY A 314 -2.11 0.47 -9.04
C GLY A 314 -2.62 1.63 -8.18
N ILE A 315 -2.39 2.87 -8.58
CA ILE A 315 -2.89 4.05 -7.87
C ILE A 315 -4.41 4.15 -7.99
N ASP A 316 -5.09 4.19 -6.85
CA ASP A 316 -6.53 4.40 -6.79
C ASP A 316 -6.87 5.90 -6.98
N LEU A 317 -7.32 6.24 -8.18
CA LEU A 317 -7.70 7.61 -8.52
C LEU A 317 -8.97 8.10 -7.77
N SER A 318 -9.79 7.21 -7.23
CA SER A 318 -10.98 7.58 -6.45
C SER A 318 -10.60 8.20 -5.11
N LYS A 319 -9.52 7.73 -4.48
CA LYS A 319 -8.99 8.28 -3.23
C LYS A 319 -8.42 9.69 -3.42
N ARG A 320 -7.93 10.03 -4.61
CA ARG A 320 -7.34 11.34 -4.94
C ARG A 320 -8.35 12.49 -4.93
N LYS A 321 -9.64 12.21 -5.16
CA LYS A 321 -10.72 13.21 -5.13
C LYS A 321 -11.05 13.73 -3.73
N ASN A 322 -10.70 13.01 -2.68
CA ASN A 322 -11.02 13.34 -1.30
C ASN A 322 -9.87 14.03 -0.54
N THR A 323 -8.70 14.17 -1.14
CA THR A 323 -7.59 14.85 -0.48
C THR A 323 -7.54 16.31 -0.91
N TYR A 324 -8.35 17.15 -0.28
CA TYR A 324 -8.13 18.59 -0.23
C TYR A 324 -6.90 18.85 0.64
N GLY A 325 -5.72 18.74 0.06
CA GLY A 325 -4.46 19.10 0.67
C GLY A 325 -3.86 20.28 -0.07
N TYR A 326 -3.76 21.41 0.57
CA TYR A 326 -2.89 22.53 0.18
C TYR A 326 -1.47 22.01 -0.04
N GLY A 327 -0.93 22.10 -1.26
CA GLY A 327 0.49 21.81 -1.43
C GLY A 327 0.91 21.57 -2.87
N TYR A 328 1.55 22.52 -3.50
CA TYR A 328 2.54 22.44 -4.56
C TYR A 328 2.44 21.28 -5.58
N GLY A 329 1.38 21.24 -6.36
CA GLY A 329 1.21 20.26 -7.43
C GLY A 329 0.75 20.88 -8.75
N LYS A 330 1.03 22.16 -9.01
CA LYS A 330 0.50 22.90 -10.18
C LYS A 330 1.45 22.94 -11.39
N LYS A 331 2.51 22.12 -11.46
CA LYS A 331 3.48 22.30 -12.55
C LYS A 331 3.55 21.19 -13.60
N TYR A 332 3.00 19.98 -13.36
CA TYR A 332 2.85 18.93 -14.40
C TYR A 332 1.61 18.06 -14.15
N GLY A 333 0.46 18.66 -13.99
CA GLY A 333 -0.81 17.97 -13.89
C GLY A 333 -1.58 18.13 -15.18
N TYR A 334 -1.57 17.14 -16.06
CA TYR A 334 -2.55 17.05 -17.13
C TYR A 334 -3.93 16.91 -16.52
N SER A 335 -4.69 18.01 -16.53
CA SER A 335 -6.09 18.07 -16.13
C SER A 335 -6.96 17.34 -17.19
N TYR A 336 -7.07 16.01 -17.08
CA TYR A 336 -8.00 15.21 -17.89
C TYR A 336 -9.25 14.83 -17.07
N SER A 337 -9.92 15.81 -16.51
CA SER A 337 -11.16 15.57 -15.79
C SER A 337 -12.26 16.52 -16.20
N LYS A 338 -12.61 16.60 -17.50
CA LYS A 338 -13.90 17.18 -17.93
C LYS A 338 -13.98 17.39 -19.45
N ARG A 339 -13.86 16.37 -20.26
CA ARG A 339 -14.21 16.55 -21.68
C ARG A 339 -14.46 15.24 -22.45
N TYR A 340 -15.33 14.36 -21.98
CA TYR A 340 -15.95 13.35 -22.86
C TYR A 340 -17.32 12.96 -22.29
N ASP A 341 -18.24 13.91 -22.34
CA ASP A 341 -19.67 13.63 -22.31
C ASP A 341 -20.32 14.52 -23.40
N TYR A 342 -20.10 14.13 -24.64
CA TYR A 342 -20.89 14.60 -25.76
C TYR A 342 -21.41 13.37 -26.52
N GLY A 343 -22.64 12.98 -26.13
CA GLY A 343 -23.46 12.09 -26.89
C GLY A 343 -23.79 12.73 -28.24
N TYR A 344 -23.39 12.09 -29.30
CA TYR A 344 -24.00 12.35 -30.63
C TYR A 344 -25.31 11.61 -30.65
N GLY A 345 -26.40 12.35 -30.43
CA GLY A 345 -27.72 11.98 -30.88
C GLY A 345 -27.86 12.41 -32.33
N TYR A 346 -28.03 11.48 -33.26
CA TYR A 346 -28.61 11.71 -34.55
C TYR A 346 -30.08 11.28 -34.50
N GLY A 347 -30.98 12.27 -34.74
CA GLY A 347 -32.34 12.04 -35.12
C GLY A 347 -32.41 11.75 -36.63
#